data_b12b18ce75955d57ec7b87498b45bf46
#
_entry.id   b12b18ce75955d57ec7b87498b45bf46
#
_cell.length_a   1.000
_cell.length_b   1.000
_cell.length_c   1.000
_cell.angle_alpha   90.00
_cell.angle_beta   90.00
_cell.angle_gamma   90.00
#
_symmetry.space_group_name_H-M   'P 1'
#
loop_
_entity.id
_entity.type
_entity.pdbx_description
1 polymer ?
#
loop_
_entity_poly.entity_id
_entity_poly.type
_entity_poly.pdbx_seq_one_letter_code
_entity_poly.pdbx_strand_id
1 'polypeptide(L)'
;DKGFVEYVDGMKLSPGDKVYCNNRSKALMLAVIGKKSLEEGCVIAGAHVDSPRIDLKQNPLYESDELAYFKTHYYGGIKKYQWVTIPLELHGVVALKNGETIDVSIGHDPSDPQFVITDLLPHLGKEQMRKTMEEGITGEGLNILIGSIPYADEGSDRVKLAVMSILNDRYGIVEEDFLSACLLYTSDA
;
A
#
# COMPACT_ATOMS: atom_id res chain seq x y z
N ASP A 1 -2.69 -20.40 -8.88
CA ASP A 1 -3.14 -21.79 -8.71
C ASP A 1 -2.17 -22.75 -9.43
N LYS A 2 -1.29 -23.41 -8.65
CA LYS A 2 -0.26 -24.35 -9.15
C LYS A 2 -0.57 -25.80 -8.74
N GLY A 3 -1.84 -26.10 -8.41
CA GLY A 3 -2.29 -27.42 -7.96
C GLY A 3 -1.92 -27.73 -6.52
N PHE A 4 -1.70 -26.73 -5.68
CA PHE A 4 -1.57 -26.90 -4.23
C PHE A 4 -2.95 -26.95 -3.58
N VAL A 5 -3.13 -27.85 -2.63
CA VAL A 5 -4.33 -27.97 -1.79
C VAL A 5 -3.99 -27.60 -0.35
N GLU A 6 -4.96 -27.08 0.38
CA GLU A 6 -4.76 -26.69 1.78
C GLU A 6 -4.50 -27.95 2.63
N TYR A 7 -3.48 -27.89 3.46
CA TYR A 7 -3.16 -28.97 4.39
C TYR A 7 -4.11 -28.93 5.59
N VAL A 8 -4.69 -30.07 5.90
CA VAL A 8 -5.53 -30.27 7.09
C VAL A 8 -4.90 -31.38 7.94
N ASP A 9 -4.89 -31.21 9.25
CA ASP A 9 -4.34 -32.20 10.18
C ASP A 9 -4.98 -33.58 9.98
N GLY A 10 -4.12 -34.58 9.91
CA GLY A 10 -4.52 -35.98 9.64
C GLY A 10 -4.67 -36.31 8.14
N MET A 11 -4.40 -35.37 7.25
CA MET A 11 -4.39 -35.63 5.79
C MET A 11 -3.29 -36.67 5.45
N LYS A 12 -3.68 -37.71 4.72
CA LYS A 12 -2.71 -38.69 4.19
C LYS A 12 -2.08 -38.12 2.94
N LEU A 13 -0.75 -38.03 2.97
CA LEU A 13 0.04 -37.48 1.88
C LEU A 13 0.83 -38.56 1.18
N SER A 14 0.95 -38.46 -0.12
CA SER A 14 1.70 -39.35 -1.01
C SER A 14 2.82 -38.60 -1.73
N PRO A 15 3.89 -39.25 -2.16
CA PRO A 15 4.92 -38.60 -2.95
C PRO A 15 4.36 -37.92 -4.21
N GLY A 16 4.68 -36.66 -4.38
CA GLY A 16 4.19 -35.81 -5.47
C GLY A 16 3.04 -34.89 -5.09
N ASP A 17 2.38 -35.13 -3.94
CA ASP A 17 1.33 -34.23 -3.45
C ASP A 17 1.89 -32.85 -3.16
N LYS A 18 1.07 -31.83 -3.45
CA LYS A 18 1.38 -30.43 -3.23
C LYS A 18 0.40 -29.86 -2.22
N VAL A 19 0.91 -29.43 -1.10
CA VAL A 19 0.08 -28.86 -0.02
C VAL A 19 0.58 -27.48 0.40
N TYR A 20 -0.33 -26.66 0.92
CA TYR A 20 0.02 -25.38 1.51
C TYR A 20 -0.63 -25.21 2.88
N CYS A 21 0.01 -24.41 3.71
CA CYS A 21 -0.53 -23.95 4.98
C CYS A 21 -0.41 -22.43 5.06
N ASN A 22 -1.54 -21.75 5.24
CA ASN A 22 -1.58 -20.32 5.48
C ASN A 22 -1.57 -20.06 6.98
N ASN A 23 -0.48 -19.49 7.49
CA ASN A 23 -0.36 -19.14 8.89
C ASN A 23 -0.85 -17.70 9.12
N ARG A 24 -2.13 -17.54 9.45
CA ARG A 24 -2.78 -16.25 9.82
C ARG A 24 -2.61 -15.15 8.78
N SER A 25 -2.58 -15.50 7.51
CA SER A 25 -2.33 -14.57 6.39
C SER A 25 -1.04 -13.75 6.51
N LYS A 26 -0.07 -14.24 7.33
CA LYS A 26 1.23 -13.59 7.54
C LYS A 26 2.41 -14.42 7.06
N ALA A 27 2.23 -15.73 6.94
CA ALA A 27 3.22 -16.62 6.38
C ALA A 27 2.54 -17.72 5.58
N LEU A 28 3.14 -18.10 4.47
CA LEU A 28 2.68 -19.19 3.61
C LEU A 28 3.77 -20.26 3.56
N MET A 29 3.41 -21.49 3.88
CA MET A 29 4.26 -22.67 3.68
C MET A 29 3.72 -23.49 2.53
N LEU A 30 4.57 -23.83 1.60
CA LEU A 30 4.28 -24.70 0.47
C LEU A 30 5.16 -25.93 0.55
N ALA A 31 4.60 -27.11 0.39
CA ALA A 31 5.36 -28.35 0.39
C ALA A 31 5.00 -29.22 -0.81
N VAL A 32 6.02 -29.83 -1.38
CA VAL A 32 5.88 -30.93 -2.35
C VAL A 32 6.43 -32.18 -1.67
N ILE A 33 5.60 -33.19 -1.52
CA ILE A 33 5.95 -34.40 -0.79
C ILE A 33 6.95 -35.22 -1.60
N GLY A 34 8.09 -35.50 -0.99
CA GLY A 34 9.17 -36.28 -1.57
C GLY A 34 8.90 -37.79 -1.51
N LYS A 35 9.78 -38.57 -2.16
CA LYS A 35 9.75 -40.06 -2.11
C LYS A 35 10.47 -40.62 -0.88
N LYS A 36 11.35 -39.82 -0.27
CA LYS A 36 12.14 -40.17 0.89
C LYS A 36 11.52 -39.65 2.17
N SER A 37 11.82 -40.26 3.30
CA SER A 37 11.36 -39.77 4.60
C SER A 37 12.03 -38.44 4.97
N LEU A 38 11.41 -37.69 5.86
CA LEU A 38 12.00 -36.43 6.39
C LEU A 38 13.28 -36.67 7.18
N GLU A 39 13.49 -37.91 7.70
CA GLU A 39 14.73 -38.31 8.38
C GLU A 39 15.95 -38.31 7.46
N GLU A 40 15.72 -38.49 6.16
CA GLU A 40 16.75 -38.36 5.12
C GLU A 40 17.02 -36.93 4.70
N GLY A 41 16.30 -35.98 5.29
CA GLY A 41 16.40 -34.54 5.02
C GLY A 41 15.34 -34.00 4.08
N CYS A 42 15.30 -32.67 3.97
CA CYS A 42 14.42 -31.93 3.07
C CYS A 42 15.17 -30.75 2.46
N VAL A 43 14.67 -30.24 1.36
CA VAL A 43 15.14 -28.97 0.75
C VAL A 43 14.19 -27.87 1.14
N ILE A 44 14.71 -26.81 1.75
CA ILE A 44 13.93 -25.64 2.16
C ILE A 44 14.39 -24.44 1.36
N ALA A 45 13.46 -23.77 0.69
CA ALA A 45 13.66 -22.46 0.09
C ALA A 45 12.83 -21.44 0.87
N GLY A 46 13.49 -20.45 1.44
CA GLY A 46 12.85 -19.39 2.23
C GLY A 46 12.99 -18.05 1.55
N ALA A 47 11.92 -17.25 1.56
CA ALA A 47 11.92 -15.86 1.13
C ALA A 47 10.96 -15.06 2.00
N HIS A 48 11.24 -13.77 2.20
CA HIS A 48 10.23 -12.86 2.75
C HIS A 48 9.25 -12.44 1.64
N VAL A 49 8.00 -12.22 2.01
CA VAL A 49 6.92 -11.87 1.06
C VAL A 49 6.39 -10.45 1.26
N ASP A 50 6.76 -9.80 2.37
CA ASP A 50 6.44 -8.39 2.58
C ASP A 50 7.28 -7.52 1.64
N SER A 51 6.61 -6.55 1.03
CA SER A 51 7.23 -5.59 0.12
C SER A 51 7.45 -4.25 0.81
N PRO A 52 8.49 -3.49 0.43
CA PRO A 52 8.57 -2.07 0.76
C PRO A 52 7.33 -1.35 0.23
N ARG A 53 6.83 -0.41 1.02
CA ARG A 53 5.62 0.35 0.69
C ARG A 53 5.63 1.71 1.36
N ILE A 54 4.69 2.54 0.96
CA ILE A 54 4.42 3.82 1.61
C ILE A 54 3.07 3.70 2.33
N ASP A 55 3.10 3.85 3.65
CA ASP A 55 1.92 3.78 4.51
C ASP A 55 1.39 5.18 4.82
N LEU A 56 0.08 5.31 4.98
CA LEU A 56 -0.53 6.55 5.43
C LEU A 56 -0.28 6.76 6.94
N LYS A 57 0.02 8.00 7.33
CA LYS A 57 0.07 8.43 8.73
C LYS A 57 -1.35 8.55 9.30
N GLN A 58 -1.46 8.65 10.61
CA GLN A 58 -2.73 9.04 11.26
C GLN A 58 -3.14 10.43 10.80
N ASN A 59 -4.44 10.64 10.55
CA ASN A 59 -4.98 11.88 9.98
C ASN A 59 -4.19 12.33 8.73
N PRO A 60 -4.11 11.49 7.71
CA PRO A 60 -3.19 11.72 6.62
C PRO A 60 -3.63 12.87 5.69
N LEU A 61 -4.94 13.10 5.60
CA LEU A 61 -5.52 14.02 4.61
C LEU A 61 -5.34 15.48 5.02
N TYR A 62 -4.72 16.26 4.14
CA TYR A 62 -4.59 17.71 4.29
C TYR A 62 -4.65 18.40 2.93
N GLU A 63 -4.93 19.69 2.94
CA GLU A 63 -4.87 20.55 1.77
C GLU A 63 -3.76 21.60 1.92
N SER A 64 -3.03 21.87 0.84
CA SER A 64 -2.06 22.95 0.72
C SER A 64 -2.04 23.43 -0.72
N ASP A 65 -2.03 24.74 -0.90
CA ASP A 65 -1.96 25.39 -2.22
C ASP A 65 -3.04 24.89 -3.21
N GLU A 66 -4.26 24.69 -2.70
CA GLU A 66 -5.42 24.16 -3.46
C GLU A 66 -5.21 22.75 -4.01
N LEU A 67 -4.36 21.97 -3.36
CA LEU A 67 -4.10 20.56 -3.66
C LEU A 67 -4.29 19.71 -2.42
N ALA A 68 -4.92 18.55 -2.58
CA ALA A 68 -5.12 17.60 -1.49
C ALA A 68 -4.04 16.53 -1.50
N TYR A 69 -3.52 16.23 -0.32
CA TYR A 69 -2.43 15.29 -0.10
C TYR A 69 -2.73 14.30 1.01
N PHE A 70 -2.11 13.11 0.91
CA PHE A 70 -1.93 12.22 2.05
C PHE A 70 -0.53 12.34 2.63
N LYS A 71 -0.44 12.54 3.96
CA LYS A 71 0.80 12.40 4.72
C LYS A 71 1.17 10.94 4.83
N THR A 72 2.43 10.64 4.56
CA THR A 72 2.90 9.26 4.50
C THR A 72 4.15 9.03 5.34
N HIS A 73 4.46 7.76 5.57
CA HIS A 73 5.79 7.29 5.94
C HIS A 73 6.09 6.01 5.16
N TYR A 74 7.35 5.75 4.90
CA TYR A 74 7.75 4.54 4.19
C TYR A 74 8.02 3.38 5.16
N TYR A 75 7.77 2.17 4.68
CA TYR A 75 8.05 0.93 5.39
C TYR A 75 9.13 0.13 4.65
N GLY A 76 10.12 -0.36 5.41
CA GLY A 76 11.25 -1.11 4.86
C GLY A 76 12.34 -0.23 4.24
N GLY A 77 13.32 -0.85 3.62
CA GLY A 77 14.42 -0.16 2.95
C GLY A 77 14.03 0.23 1.54
N ILE A 78 13.72 1.50 1.31
CA ILE A 78 13.37 2.02 -0.02
C ILE A 78 14.42 3.00 -0.53
N LYS A 79 14.57 3.06 -1.83
CA LYS A 79 15.27 4.15 -2.53
C LYS A 79 14.24 5.24 -2.82
N LYS A 80 14.13 6.22 -1.91
CA LYS A 80 13.08 7.25 -1.95
C LYS A 80 12.91 7.94 -3.30
N TYR A 81 14.03 8.19 -4.00
CA TYR A 81 14.03 8.84 -5.30
C TYR A 81 13.34 8.03 -6.42
N GLN A 82 13.11 6.73 -6.23
CA GLN A 82 12.40 5.88 -7.20
C GLN A 82 10.88 6.00 -7.08
N TRP A 83 10.38 6.58 -5.99
CA TRP A 83 8.96 6.67 -5.71
C TRP A 83 8.31 7.97 -6.18
N VAL A 84 9.12 8.96 -6.53
CA VAL A 84 8.61 10.22 -7.06
C VAL A 84 8.29 10.10 -8.56
N THR A 85 7.25 10.79 -9.01
CA THR A 85 6.80 10.89 -10.41
C THR A 85 6.31 9.59 -11.06
N ILE A 86 6.17 8.51 -10.30
CA ILE A 86 5.54 7.28 -10.79
C ILE A 86 4.06 7.21 -10.36
N PRO A 87 3.20 6.56 -11.14
CA PRO A 87 1.82 6.31 -10.72
C PRO A 87 1.79 5.35 -9.54
N LEU A 88 0.91 5.61 -8.57
CA LEU A 88 0.74 4.82 -7.36
C LEU A 88 -0.71 4.37 -7.24
N GLU A 89 -0.91 3.17 -6.73
CA GLU A 89 -2.19 2.62 -6.31
C GLU A 89 -2.34 2.71 -4.78
N LEU A 90 -3.57 2.78 -4.31
CA LEU A 90 -3.91 2.80 -2.89
C LEU A 90 -4.64 1.52 -2.51
N HIS A 91 -4.04 0.73 -1.63
CA HIS A 91 -4.61 -0.51 -1.13
C HIS A 91 -4.63 -0.54 0.40
N GLY A 92 -5.58 -1.25 0.97
CA GLY A 92 -5.57 -1.49 2.40
C GLY A 92 -6.95 -1.75 2.99
N VAL A 93 -7.01 -1.67 4.31
CA VAL A 93 -8.22 -1.93 5.09
C VAL A 93 -8.50 -0.73 5.98
N VAL A 94 -9.72 -0.22 5.94
CA VAL A 94 -10.20 0.83 6.83
C VAL A 94 -11.13 0.20 7.87
N ALA A 95 -10.82 0.38 9.15
CA ALA A 95 -11.72 0.05 10.24
C ALA A 95 -12.62 1.25 10.53
N LEU A 96 -13.90 1.11 10.30
CA LEU A 96 -14.88 2.16 10.58
C LEU A 96 -15.19 2.24 12.07
N LYS A 97 -15.69 3.38 12.52
CA LYS A 97 -16.12 3.59 13.93
C LYS A 97 -17.18 2.59 14.41
N ASN A 98 -18.00 2.08 13.50
CA ASN A 98 -19.03 1.06 13.82
C ASN A 98 -18.44 -0.35 14.02
N GLY A 99 -17.12 -0.53 13.82
CA GLY A 99 -16.41 -1.80 13.95
C GLY A 99 -16.37 -2.64 12.68
N GLU A 100 -16.98 -2.18 11.60
CA GLU A 100 -16.84 -2.82 10.28
C GLU A 100 -15.47 -2.53 9.67
N THR A 101 -15.03 -3.42 8.80
CA THR A 101 -13.81 -3.23 8.01
C THR A 101 -14.14 -3.19 6.53
N ILE A 102 -13.50 -2.28 5.82
CA ILE A 102 -13.69 -2.09 4.38
C ILE A 102 -12.34 -2.27 3.70
N ASP A 103 -12.31 -3.11 2.67
CA ASP A 103 -11.17 -3.20 1.76
C ASP A 103 -11.20 -2.04 0.77
N VAL A 104 -10.11 -1.32 0.68
CA VAL A 104 -9.91 -0.21 -0.25
C VAL A 104 -8.92 -0.63 -1.32
N SER A 105 -9.29 -0.43 -2.58
CA SER A 105 -8.41 -0.63 -3.74
C SER A 105 -8.75 0.44 -4.78
N ILE A 106 -7.82 1.36 -5.03
CA ILE A 106 -8.00 2.47 -5.96
C ILE A 106 -6.72 2.63 -6.78
N GLY A 107 -6.87 2.76 -8.09
CA GLY A 107 -5.76 2.95 -9.03
C GLY A 107 -5.44 1.71 -9.85
N HIS A 108 -5.98 0.54 -9.49
CA HIS A 108 -5.78 -0.71 -10.23
C HIS A 108 -6.64 -0.79 -11.50
N ASP A 109 -7.87 -0.27 -11.46
CA ASP A 109 -8.72 -0.19 -12.63
C ASP A 109 -8.29 1.00 -13.50
N PRO A 110 -8.18 0.85 -14.83
CA PRO A 110 -7.83 1.96 -15.73
C PRO A 110 -8.75 3.18 -15.65
N SER A 111 -9.95 3.02 -15.11
CA SER A 111 -10.92 4.11 -14.86
C SER A 111 -10.71 4.80 -13.52
N ASP A 112 -9.90 4.24 -12.62
CA ASP A 112 -9.60 4.82 -11.32
C ASP A 112 -8.63 6.00 -11.44
N PRO A 113 -8.71 6.97 -10.52
CA PRO A 113 -7.68 8.00 -10.39
C PRO A 113 -6.36 7.36 -9.96
N GLN A 114 -5.27 7.81 -10.55
CA GLN A 114 -3.93 7.47 -10.12
C GLN A 114 -3.36 8.54 -9.21
N PHE A 115 -2.53 8.13 -8.28
CA PHE A 115 -1.87 9.00 -7.33
C PHE A 115 -0.39 9.17 -7.68
N VAL A 116 0.22 10.24 -7.21
CA VAL A 116 1.63 10.53 -7.51
C VAL A 116 2.29 11.29 -6.37
N ILE A 117 3.57 11.03 -6.16
CA ILE A 117 4.42 11.90 -5.36
C ILE A 117 5.09 12.87 -6.31
N THR A 118 4.83 14.16 -6.11
CA THR A 118 5.39 15.22 -6.97
C THR A 118 6.88 15.43 -6.71
N ASP A 119 7.59 15.89 -7.72
CA ASP A 119 9.00 16.29 -7.59
C ASP A 119 9.22 17.69 -8.18
N LEU A 120 10.33 18.29 -7.82
CA LEU A 120 10.69 19.63 -8.27
C LEU A 120 11.18 19.64 -9.72
N LEU A 121 10.75 20.66 -10.47
CA LEU A 121 11.31 20.93 -11.79
C LEU A 121 12.80 21.32 -11.68
N PRO A 122 13.64 21.04 -12.71
CA PRO A 122 15.09 21.24 -12.63
C PRO A 122 15.54 22.64 -12.19
N HIS A 123 14.82 23.68 -12.61
CA HIS A 123 15.16 25.07 -12.24
C HIS A 123 14.79 25.42 -10.78
N LEU A 124 13.87 24.68 -10.16
CA LEU A 124 13.52 24.79 -8.75
C LEU A 124 14.32 23.81 -7.88
N GLY A 125 14.75 22.68 -8.46
CA GLY A 125 15.45 21.57 -7.78
C GLY A 125 16.96 21.73 -7.70
N LYS A 126 17.56 22.89 -7.92
CA LYS A 126 19.01 23.07 -7.93
C LYS A 126 19.71 22.60 -6.66
N GLU A 127 19.12 22.89 -5.50
CA GLU A 127 19.67 22.46 -4.21
C GLU A 127 19.48 20.94 -3.99
N GLN A 128 18.36 20.41 -4.43
CA GLN A 128 18.07 18.97 -4.39
C GLN A 128 19.08 18.19 -5.24
N MET A 129 19.38 18.66 -6.46
CA MET A 129 20.32 18.00 -7.39
C MET A 129 21.78 17.98 -6.90
N ARG A 130 22.13 18.81 -5.92
CA ARG A 130 23.48 18.83 -5.30
C ARG A 130 23.64 17.82 -4.17
N LYS A 131 22.52 17.28 -3.68
CA LYS A 131 22.51 16.29 -2.60
C LYS A 131 22.81 14.89 -3.12
N THR A 132 23.14 14.00 -2.22
CA THR A 132 23.24 12.59 -2.56
C THR A 132 21.86 12.03 -2.93
N MET A 133 21.82 10.90 -3.63
CA MET A 133 20.54 10.23 -3.96
C MET A 133 19.73 9.85 -2.72
N GLU A 134 20.39 9.61 -1.59
CA GLU A 134 19.73 9.30 -0.32
C GLU A 134 19.08 10.53 0.30
N GLU A 135 19.67 11.69 0.16
CA GLU A 135 19.26 12.94 0.79
C GLU A 135 18.38 13.82 -0.11
N GLY A 136 18.44 13.60 -1.43
CA GLY A 136 17.71 14.40 -2.42
C GLY A 136 16.20 14.37 -2.21
N ILE A 137 15.66 13.20 -1.88
CA ILE A 137 14.27 13.02 -1.50
C ILE A 137 14.22 12.62 -0.01
N THR A 138 13.55 13.42 0.81
CA THR A 138 13.37 13.14 2.24
C THR A 138 12.17 12.24 2.49
N GLY A 139 12.12 11.55 3.63
CA GLY A 139 10.94 10.77 4.01
C GLY A 139 9.68 11.62 4.13
N GLU A 140 9.80 12.84 4.66
CA GLU A 140 8.68 13.79 4.75
C GLU A 140 8.27 14.38 3.37
N GLY A 141 9.11 14.25 2.36
CA GLY A 141 8.81 14.64 0.97
C GLY A 141 7.99 13.60 0.20
N LEU A 142 7.71 12.43 0.79
CA LEU A 142 6.95 11.37 0.14
C LEU A 142 5.43 11.49 0.33
N ASN A 143 4.90 12.70 0.52
CA ASN A 143 3.47 12.92 0.58
C ASN A 143 2.82 12.75 -0.81
N ILE A 144 1.68 12.07 -0.84
CA ILE A 144 1.03 11.66 -2.08
C ILE A 144 0.00 12.72 -2.47
N LEU A 145 0.09 13.24 -3.68
CA LEU A 145 -0.94 14.08 -4.28
C LEU A 145 -2.13 13.20 -4.68
N ILE A 146 -3.32 13.55 -4.18
CA ILE A 146 -4.55 12.77 -4.36
C ILE A 146 -5.70 13.54 -4.98
N GLY A 147 -5.61 14.86 -5.06
CA GLY A 147 -6.67 15.68 -5.64
C GLY A 147 -6.22 17.09 -5.98
N SER A 148 -6.84 17.65 -7.03
CA SER A 148 -6.59 19.02 -7.53
C SER A 148 -7.87 19.71 -7.99
N ILE A 149 -9.02 19.05 -7.87
CA ILE A 149 -10.31 19.60 -8.31
C ILE A 149 -11.12 19.99 -7.07
N PRO A 150 -11.49 21.27 -6.91
CA PRO A 150 -12.27 21.72 -5.78
C PRO A 150 -13.74 21.25 -5.88
N TYR A 151 -14.34 20.98 -4.72
CA TYR A 151 -15.76 20.61 -4.61
C TYR A 151 -16.70 21.80 -4.87
N ALA A 152 -16.27 23.00 -4.49
CA ALA A 152 -17.04 24.24 -4.63
C ALA A 152 -16.12 25.44 -4.95
N ASP A 153 -16.70 26.53 -5.42
CA ASP A 153 -15.94 27.73 -5.81
C ASP A 153 -15.48 28.57 -4.61
N GLU A 154 -16.15 28.46 -3.45
CA GLU A 154 -15.88 29.24 -2.25
C GLU A 154 -15.64 28.35 -1.02
N GLY A 155 -14.85 28.84 -0.06
CA GLY A 155 -14.53 28.17 1.19
C GLY A 155 -13.07 27.73 1.31
N SER A 156 -12.71 27.17 2.45
CA SER A 156 -11.40 26.53 2.70
C SER A 156 -11.47 25.02 2.48
N ASP A 157 -10.32 24.38 2.29
CA ASP A 157 -10.20 22.92 2.17
C ASP A 157 -11.12 22.30 1.09
N ARG A 158 -11.30 23.00 -0.02
CA ARG A 158 -12.26 22.64 -1.08
C ARG A 158 -11.89 21.36 -1.80
N VAL A 159 -10.60 21.13 -2.02
CA VAL A 159 -10.09 19.92 -2.68
C VAL A 159 -10.12 18.74 -1.71
N LYS A 160 -9.79 18.97 -0.44
CA LYS A 160 -9.95 17.98 0.62
C LYS A 160 -11.40 17.51 0.73
N LEU A 161 -12.36 18.44 0.66
CA LEU A 161 -13.79 18.12 0.67
C LEU A 161 -14.19 17.28 -0.55
N ALA A 162 -13.65 17.58 -1.74
CA ALA A 162 -13.92 16.80 -2.95
C ALA A 162 -13.43 15.34 -2.78
N VAL A 163 -12.22 15.13 -2.25
CA VAL A 163 -11.67 13.80 -1.98
C VAL A 163 -12.52 13.07 -0.94
N MET A 164 -12.91 13.75 0.15
CA MET A 164 -13.76 13.15 1.18
C MET A 164 -15.13 12.74 0.65
N SER A 165 -15.73 13.54 -0.25
CA SER A 165 -16.99 13.18 -0.89
C SER A 165 -16.86 11.89 -1.71
N ILE A 166 -15.81 11.75 -2.49
CA ILE A 166 -15.54 10.53 -3.29
C ILE A 166 -15.36 9.31 -2.39
N LEU A 167 -14.59 9.45 -1.30
CA LEU A 167 -14.36 8.35 -0.35
C LEU A 167 -15.64 7.96 0.39
N ASN A 168 -16.45 8.94 0.74
CA ASN A 168 -17.75 8.69 1.38
C ASN A 168 -18.73 8.01 0.43
N ASP A 169 -18.86 8.52 -0.81
CA ASP A 169 -19.79 7.98 -1.80
C ASP A 169 -19.44 6.53 -2.21
N ARG A 170 -18.14 6.22 -2.31
CA ARG A 170 -17.67 4.91 -2.75
C ARG A 170 -17.56 3.89 -1.62
N TYR A 171 -17.16 4.32 -0.44
CA TYR A 171 -16.79 3.43 0.68
C TYR A 171 -17.50 3.76 1.99
N GLY A 172 -18.28 4.83 2.08
CA GLY A 172 -18.89 5.29 3.33
C GLY A 172 -17.88 5.85 4.34
N ILE A 173 -16.64 6.12 3.94
CA ILE A 173 -15.56 6.60 4.81
C ILE A 173 -15.81 8.07 5.16
N VAL A 174 -15.67 8.43 6.44
CA VAL A 174 -15.68 9.81 6.93
C VAL A 174 -14.30 10.18 7.50
N GLU A 175 -14.03 11.47 7.69
CA GLU A 175 -12.70 11.95 8.13
C GLU A 175 -12.28 11.34 9.46
N GLU A 176 -13.23 11.08 10.36
CA GLU A 176 -12.96 10.47 11.64
C GLU A 176 -12.53 8.99 11.57
N ASP A 177 -12.80 8.30 10.48
CA ASP A 177 -12.33 6.92 10.30
C ASP A 177 -10.81 6.85 10.10
N PHE A 178 -10.19 7.94 9.62
CA PHE A 178 -8.74 8.04 9.54
C PHE A 178 -8.02 8.16 10.89
N LEU A 179 -8.77 8.37 11.99
CA LEU A 179 -8.25 8.35 13.36
C LEU A 179 -8.02 6.92 13.86
N SER A 180 -8.79 5.95 13.39
CA SER A 180 -8.68 4.56 13.78
C SER A 180 -7.84 3.81 12.75
N ALA A 181 -6.67 3.36 13.15
CA ALA A 181 -5.72 2.44 12.48
C ALA A 181 -6.05 2.05 11.03
N CYS A 182 -5.84 2.97 10.11
CA CYS A 182 -5.96 2.71 8.69
C CYS A 182 -4.62 2.19 8.18
N LEU A 183 -4.57 0.92 7.77
CA LEU A 183 -3.44 0.37 7.03
C LEU A 183 -3.71 0.56 5.53
N LEU A 184 -3.50 1.78 5.05
CA LEU A 184 -3.48 2.06 3.63
C LEU A 184 -2.02 2.13 3.18
N TYR A 185 -1.68 1.41 2.14
CA TYR A 185 -0.35 1.40 1.54
C TYR A 185 -0.45 1.60 0.03
N THR A 186 0.63 2.07 -0.54
CA THR A 186 0.75 2.27 -1.98
C THR A 186 1.72 1.28 -2.58
N SER A 187 1.42 0.81 -3.76
CA SER A 187 2.33 0.06 -4.63
C SER A 187 2.48 0.79 -5.96
N ASP A 188 3.52 0.47 -6.71
CA ASP A 188 3.64 0.86 -8.11
C ASP A 188 2.51 0.20 -8.92
N ALA A 189 1.85 1.00 -9.75
CA ALA A 189 0.77 0.59 -10.63
C ALA A 189 1.29 -0.14 -11.88
#